data_851bc85d33d3b27a7286bbe3d4a93bcd
#
_entry.id   851bc85d33d3b27a7286bbe3d4a93bcd
#
_cell.length_a   1.000
_cell.length_b   1.000
_cell.length_c   1.000
_cell.angle_alpha   90.00
_cell.angle_beta   90.00
_cell.angle_gamma   90.00
#
_symmetry.space_group_name_H-M   'P 1'
#
loop_
_entity.id
_entity.type
_entity.pdbx_description
1 polymer ?
#
loop_
_entity_poly.entity_id
_entity_poly.type
_entity_poly.pdbx_seq_one_letter_code
_entity_poly.pdbx_strand_id
1 'polypeptide(L)'
;MRFLVFSDSHKATTPMDIAIERHKDISHIIHCGDMEEDCEYLEMVYGRTHSICFVCGNNDFFSSSPLNRIIKCEGHLIYLTHGHKERVKSTLYGLEKCALSLGADFCIFGHTHTQYYEEKENIKLLNPGSIGYPKNEYAIIDVRNDGIDVELHKL
;
A
#
# COMPACT_ATOMS: atom_id res chain seq x y z
N MET A 1 -7.75 -7.26 11.52
CA MET A 1 -6.59 -6.33 11.68
C MET A 1 -6.74 -5.19 10.68
N ARG A 2 -6.59 -3.91 11.12
CA ARG A 2 -6.79 -2.73 10.25
C ARG A 2 -5.47 -2.09 9.86
N PHE A 3 -5.37 -1.61 8.63
CA PHE A 3 -4.19 -0.94 8.08
C PHE A 3 -4.57 0.37 7.40
N LEU A 4 -3.75 1.40 7.59
CA LEU A 4 -3.68 2.56 6.69
C LEU A 4 -2.78 2.19 5.50
N VAL A 5 -3.24 2.48 4.30
CA VAL A 5 -2.51 2.15 3.06
C VAL A 5 -2.23 3.42 2.28
N PHE A 6 -0.95 3.72 2.11
CA PHE A 6 -0.42 4.87 1.37
C PHE A 6 0.37 4.44 0.16
N SER A 7 0.53 5.33 -0.79
CA SER A 7 1.43 5.20 -1.95
C SER A 7 1.78 6.57 -2.51
N ASP A 8 2.91 6.64 -3.21
CA ASP A 8 3.25 7.78 -4.07
C ASP A 8 3.17 9.13 -3.33
N SER A 9 3.82 9.20 -2.17
CA SER A 9 3.83 10.37 -1.27
C SER A 9 4.62 11.55 -1.83
N HIS A 10 5.71 11.29 -2.57
CA HIS A 10 6.51 12.29 -3.26
C HIS A 10 6.89 13.50 -2.38
N LYS A 11 7.44 13.23 -1.18
CA LYS A 11 7.87 14.22 -0.14
C LYS A 11 6.70 14.93 0.56
N ALA A 12 5.48 14.44 0.41
CA ALA A 12 4.31 14.99 1.09
C ALA A 12 4.00 14.20 2.38
N THR A 13 4.76 14.44 3.46
CA THR A 13 4.55 13.76 4.76
C THR A 13 3.31 14.27 5.48
N THR A 14 3.00 15.56 5.39
CA THR A 14 1.85 16.18 6.06
C THR A 14 0.50 15.50 5.77
N PRO A 15 0.14 15.11 4.53
CA PRO A 15 -1.07 14.34 4.30
C PRO A 15 -1.11 12.99 5.02
N MET A 16 0.04 12.29 5.14
CA MET A 16 0.11 11.04 5.90
C MET A 16 -0.12 11.29 7.39
N ASP A 17 0.49 12.34 7.95
CA ASP A 17 0.28 12.74 9.36
C ASP A 17 -1.20 13.00 9.64
N ILE A 18 -1.88 13.75 8.75
CA ILE A 18 -3.31 14.04 8.89
C ILE A 18 -4.14 12.76 8.85
N ALA A 19 -3.83 11.82 7.94
CA ALA A 19 -4.53 10.55 7.86
C ALA A 19 -4.33 9.70 9.11
N ILE A 20 -3.10 9.62 9.63
CA ILE A 20 -2.77 8.89 10.87
C ILE A 20 -3.52 9.50 12.06
N GLU A 21 -3.51 10.83 12.19
CA GLU A 21 -4.22 11.52 13.26
C GLU A 21 -5.75 11.36 13.21
N ARG A 22 -6.33 11.20 12.02
CA ARG A 22 -7.77 10.89 11.85
C ARG A 22 -8.14 9.46 12.27
N HIS A 23 -7.18 8.53 12.21
CA HIS A 23 -7.40 7.12 12.42
C HIS A 23 -6.49 6.55 13.53
N LYS A 24 -6.50 7.18 14.70
CA LYS A 24 -5.64 6.83 15.86
C LYS A 24 -5.84 5.42 16.40
N ASP A 25 -6.93 4.77 16.03
CA ASP A 25 -7.24 3.38 16.35
C ASP A 25 -6.51 2.38 15.44
N ILE A 26 -5.87 2.84 14.35
CA ILE A 26 -5.14 2.00 13.41
C ILE A 26 -3.64 2.17 13.66
N SER A 27 -2.97 1.09 14.04
CA SER A 27 -1.54 1.08 14.36
C SER A 27 -0.67 0.36 13.31
N HIS A 28 -1.24 -0.02 12.17
CA HIS A 28 -0.50 -0.66 11.08
C HIS A 28 -0.56 0.20 9.83
N ILE A 29 0.60 0.46 9.23
CA ILE A 29 0.76 1.28 8.04
C ILE A 29 1.42 0.45 6.95
N ILE A 30 0.88 0.51 5.73
CA ILE A 30 1.46 -0.01 4.52
C ILE A 30 1.76 1.16 3.58
N HIS A 31 2.97 1.19 2.98
CA HIS A 31 3.32 2.15 1.95
C HIS A 31 3.80 1.42 0.69
N CYS A 32 3.16 1.70 -0.44
CA CYS A 32 3.39 0.98 -1.70
C CYS A 32 4.56 1.52 -2.53
N GLY A 33 5.42 2.36 -1.93
CA GLY A 33 6.63 2.88 -2.60
C GLY A 33 6.47 4.27 -3.19
N ASP A 34 7.55 4.71 -3.79
CA ASP A 34 7.87 6.07 -4.27
C ASP A 34 8.00 7.08 -3.12
N MET A 35 9.25 7.38 -2.85
CA MET A 35 9.91 8.17 -1.81
C MET A 35 10.13 7.39 -0.52
N GLU A 36 11.20 6.56 -0.52
CA GLU A 36 11.67 5.81 0.66
C GLU A 36 11.92 6.73 1.86
N GLU A 37 12.44 7.95 1.63
CA GLU A 37 12.67 8.93 2.68
C GLU A 37 11.38 9.28 3.46
N ASP A 38 10.23 9.22 2.81
CA ASP A 38 8.94 9.44 3.48
C ASP A 38 8.57 8.24 4.36
N CYS A 39 8.98 7.02 3.96
CA CYS A 39 8.81 5.83 4.80
C CYS A 39 9.77 5.85 6.01
N GLU A 40 11.01 6.30 5.83
CA GLU A 40 11.96 6.53 6.93
C GLU A 40 11.44 7.58 7.91
N TYR A 41 10.82 8.66 7.39
CA TYR A 41 10.13 9.64 8.21
C TYR A 41 9.02 9.00 9.06
N LEU A 42 8.16 8.16 8.46
CA LEU A 42 7.12 7.44 9.19
C LEU A 42 7.71 6.55 10.29
N GLU A 43 8.79 5.83 10.01
CA GLU A 43 9.48 5.00 11.00
C GLU A 43 10.07 5.83 12.15
N MET A 44 10.68 6.98 11.83
CA MET A 44 11.25 7.87 12.83
C MET A 44 10.18 8.47 13.75
N VAL A 45 9.07 8.92 13.20
CA VAL A 45 8.01 9.62 13.95
C VAL A 45 7.05 8.66 14.63
N TYR A 46 6.63 7.62 13.94
CA TYR A 46 5.55 6.72 14.36
C TYR A 46 6.01 5.29 14.71
N GLY A 47 7.25 4.91 14.44
CA GLY A 47 7.73 3.54 14.61
C GLY A 47 7.69 2.97 16.04
N ARG A 48 7.46 3.84 17.05
CA ARG A 48 7.23 3.39 18.44
C ARG A 48 5.80 2.98 18.72
N THR A 49 4.86 3.44 17.91
CA THR A 49 3.41 3.24 18.09
C THR A 49 2.75 2.50 16.95
N HIS A 50 3.39 2.49 15.77
CA HIS A 50 2.89 1.87 14.56
C HIS A 50 3.88 0.86 13.98
N SER A 51 3.33 -0.22 13.43
CA SER A 51 4.07 -1.16 12.59
C SER A 51 4.01 -0.66 11.15
N ILE A 52 5.16 -0.39 10.54
CA ILE A 52 5.25 0.18 9.21
C ILE A 52 5.85 -0.86 8.26
N CYS A 53 5.17 -1.13 7.17
CA CYS A 53 5.60 -2.06 6.13
C CYS A 53 5.59 -1.34 4.78
N PHE A 54 6.72 -1.33 4.08
CA PHE A 54 6.82 -0.65 2.79
C PHE A 54 7.70 -1.40 1.79
N VAL A 55 7.60 -1.01 0.53
CA VAL A 55 8.40 -1.48 -0.60
C VAL A 55 8.97 -0.27 -1.34
N CYS A 56 10.04 -0.46 -2.12
CA CYS A 56 10.56 0.62 -2.93
C CYS A 56 9.79 0.76 -4.25
N GLY A 57 9.69 1.99 -4.74
CA GLY A 57 9.13 2.34 -6.04
C GLY A 57 10.20 2.60 -7.11
N ASN A 58 9.77 3.16 -8.25
CA ASN A 58 10.70 3.45 -9.36
C ASN A 58 11.51 4.75 -9.16
N ASN A 59 11.11 5.60 -8.21
CA ASN A 59 11.85 6.82 -7.86
C ASN A 59 12.80 6.61 -6.67
N ASP A 60 12.82 5.42 -6.07
CA ASP A 60 13.68 5.08 -4.94
C ASP A 60 15.03 4.54 -5.43
N PHE A 61 15.84 5.46 -6.00
CA PHE A 61 17.15 5.13 -6.53
C PHE A 61 18.12 4.73 -5.41
N PHE A 62 18.82 3.61 -5.59
CA PHE A 62 19.77 3.06 -4.62
C PHE A 62 19.15 2.56 -3.30
N SER A 63 17.82 2.41 -3.24
CA SER A 63 17.14 1.81 -2.12
C SER A 63 17.62 0.38 -1.87
N SER A 64 17.78 0.02 -0.59
CA SER A 64 17.97 -1.35 -0.13
C SER A 64 16.67 -2.05 0.23
N SER A 65 15.56 -1.34 0.20
CA SER A 65 14.23 -1.86 0.49
C SER A 65 13.74 -2.84 -0.59
N PRO A 66 12.94 -3.83 -0.23
CA PRO A 66 12.48 -4.82 -1.19
C PRO A 66 11.50 -4.22 -2.22
N LEU A 67 11.53 -4.77 -3.45
CA LEU A 67 10.58 -4.42 -4.52
C LEU A 67 9.17 -4.91 -4.25
N ASN A 68 9.03 -5.96 -3.44
CA ASN A 68 7.75 -6.54 -3.05
C ASN A 68 7.85 -7.25 -1.70
N ARG A 69 6.71 -7.49 -1.08
CA ARG A 69 6.58 -8.27 0.16
C ARG A 69 5.35 -9.16 0.10
N ILE A 70 5.40 -10.26 0.87
CA ILE A 70 4.21 -11.05 1.22
C ILE A 70 3.91 -10.78 2.70
N ILE A 71 2.71 -10.28 2.96
CA ILE A 71 2.19 -10.07 4.31
C ILE A 71 1.19 -11.18 4.61
N LYS A 72 1.45 -11.93 5.69
CA LYS A 72 0.53 -12.97 6.18
C LYS A 72 -0.31 -12.36 7.30
N CYS A 73 -1.61 -12.31 7.12
CA CYS A 73 -2.51 -11.69 8.08
C CYS A 73 -3.88 -12.38 8.07
N GLU A 74 -4.35 -12.81 9.25
CA GLU A 74 -5.70 -13.38 9.44
C GLU A 74 -6.07 -14.48 8.42
N GLY A 75 -5.10 -15.34 8.04
CA GLY A 75 -5.31 -16.39 7.05
C GLY A 75 -5.17 -15.97 5.58
N HIS A 76 -5.01 -14.68 5.32
CA HIS A 76 -4.80 -14.12 3.99
C HIS A 76 -3.31 -13.97 3.64
N LEU A 77 -2.99 -14.06 2.36
CA LEU A 77 -1.68 -13.74 1.79
C LEU A 77 -1.82 -12.47 0.93
N ILE A 78 -1.24 -11.38 1.42
CA ILE A 78 -1.30 -10.07 0.76
C ILE A 78 0.03 -9.85 0.01
N TYR A 79 -0.04 -9.71 -1.32
CA TYR A 79 1.10 -9.30 -2.14
C TYR A 79 1.17 -7.79 -2.19
N LEU A 80 2.27 -7.23 -1.69
CA LEU A 80 2.55 -5.79 -1.71
C LEU A 80 3.66 -5.51 -2.70
N THR A 81 3.43 -4.59 -3.64
CA THR A 81 4.42 -4.11 -4.62
C THR A 81 4.13 -2.66 -4.99
N HIS A 82 5.12 -1.95 -5.54
CA HIS A 82 4.84 -0.66 -6.17
C HIS A 82 4.13 -0.83 -7.53
N GLY A 83 4.42 -1.90 -8.26
CA GLY A 83 3.73 -2.22 -9.52
C GLY A 83 4.47 -1.80 -10.79
N HIS A 84 5.57 -1.06 -10.69
CA HIS A 84 6.33 -0.64 -11.89
C HIS A 84 6.98 -1.82 -12.62
N LYS A 85 7.43 -2.84 -11.91
CA LYS A 85 7.99 -4.07 -12.51
C LYS A 85 6.90 -4.91 -13.21
N GLU A 86 5.70 -4.92 -12.66
CA GLU A 86 4.53 -5.59 -13.20
C GLU A 86 3.85 -4.81 -14.33
N ARG A 87 4.34 -3.59 -14.65
CA ARG A 87 3.85 -2.71 -15.72
C ARG A 87 2.38 -2.31 -15.55
N VAL A 88 1.96 -2.03 -14.33
CA VAL A 88 0.54 -1.75 -14.00
C VAL A 88 -0.05 -0.55 -14.72
N LYS A 89 0.75 0.38 -15.25
CA LYS A 89 0.28 1.48 -16.13
C LYS A 89 -0.21 1.00 -17.50
N SER A 90 0.19 -0.18 -17.94
CA SER A 90 -0.24 -0.76 -19.21
C SER A 90 -1.37 -1.75 -19.04
N THR A 91 -1.26 -2.66 -18.05
CA THR A 91 -2.25 -3.69 -17.75
C THR A 91 -2.00 -4.28 -16.37
N LEU A 92 -3.05 -4.76 -15.71
CA LEU A 92 -2.94 -5.45 -14.41
C LEU A 92 -2.65 -6.96 -14.56
N TYR A 93 -2.61 -7.50 -15.78
CA TYR A 93 -2.39 -8.94 -16.01
C TYR A 93 -1.09 -9.47 -15.38
N GLY A 94 0.02 -8.73 -15.53
CA GLY A 94 1.31 -9.11 -14.95
C GLY A 94 1.29 -9.12 -13.43
N LEU A 95 0.62 -8.15 -12.82
CA LEU A 95 0.42 -8.04 -11.38
C LEU A 95 -0.40 -9.22 -10.84
N GLU A 96 -1.56 -9.50 -11.43
CA GLU A 96 -2.43 -10.61 -11.05
C GLU A 96 -1.70 -11.95 -11.14
N LYS A 97 -1.03 -12.19 -12.27
CA LYS A 97 -0.27 -13.42 -12.50
C LYS A 97 0.82 -13.62 -11.45
N CYS A 98 1.54 -12.55 -11.11
CA CYS A 98 2.59 -12.60 -10.09
C CYS A 98 2.00 -12.93 -8.72
N ALA A 99 0.98 -12.19 -8.28
CA ALA A 99 0.34 -12.38 -6.99
C ALA A 99 -0.25 -13.79 -6.84
N LEU A 100 -1.01 -14.27 -7.84
CA LEU A 100 -1.60 -15.62 -7.83
C LEU A 100 -0.54 -16.73 -7.82
N SER A 101 0.59 -16.54 -8.51
CA SER A 101 1.69 -17.51 -8.50
C SER A 101 2.36 -17.68 -7.14
N LEU A 102 2.24 -16.66 -6.28
CA LEU A 102 2.72 -16.65 -4.90
C LEU A 102 1.66 -17.10 -3.90
N GLY A 103 0.45 -17.45 -4.38
CA GLY A 103 -0.68 -17.86 -3.56
C GLY A 103 -1.38 -16.70 -2.84
N ALA A 104 -1.14 -15.46 -3.28
CA ALA A 104 -1.81 -14.30 -2.70
C ALA A 104 -3.27 -14.22 -3.15
N ASP A 105 -4.15 -13.86 -2.23
CA ASP A 105 -5.57 -13.64 -2.46
C ASP A 105 -5.94 -12.14 -2.39
N PHE A 106 -4.99 -11.30 -1.98
CA PHE A 106 -5.09 -9.85 -2.00
C PHE A 106 -3.80 -9.23 -2.53
N CYS A 107 -3.91 -8.20 -3.35
CA CYS A 107 -2.76 -7.47 -3.90
C CYS A 107 -2.91 -5.98 -3.70
N ILE A 108 -1.89 -5.34 -3.14
CA ILE A 108 -1.82 -3.89 -2.94
C ILE A 108 -0.68 -3.35 -3.81
N PHE A 109 -0.97 -2.31 -4.59
CA PHE A 109 0.00 -1.69 -5.50
C PHE A 109 -0.18 -0.18 -5.59
N GLY A 110 0.81 0.54 -6.12
CA GLY A 110 0.82 1.98 -6.32
C GLY A 110 1.05 2.37 -7.77
N HIS A 111 1.97 3.31 -8.01
CA HIS A 111 2.53 3.72 -9.29
C HIS A 111 1.58 4.44 -10.27
N THR A 112 0.30 4.07 -10.31
CA THR A 112 -0.65 4.72 -11.24
C THR A 112 -1.17 6.05 -10.71
N HIS A 113 -0.97 6.34 -9.42
CA HIS A 113 -1.50 7.50 -8.70
C HIS A 113 -3.04 7.61 -8.78
N THR A 114 -3.74 6.51 -9.02
CA THR A 114 -5.20 6.51 -9.18
C THR A 114 -5.79 5.44 -8.31
N GLN A 115 -6.74 5.84 -7.48
CA GLN A 115 -7.48 4.89 -6.65
C GLN A 115 -8.14 3.82 -7.52
N TYR A 116 -7.97 2.58 -7.12
CA TYR A 116 -8.53 1.43 -7.80
C TYR A 116 -8.83 0.32 -6.80
N TYR A 117 -10.02 -0.27 -6.92
CA TYR A 117 -10.37 -1.49 -6.21
C TYR A 117 -11.18 -2.41 -7.12
N GLU A 118 -10.77 -3.65 -7.22
CA GLU A 118 -11.47 -4.68 -7.97
C GLU A 118 -11.45 -6.00 -7.21
N GLU A 119 -12.59 -6.64 -7.11
CA GLU A 119 -12.75 -7.97 -6.54
C GLU A 119 -13.02 -8.97 -7.67
N LYS A 120 -12.12 -9.93 -7.81
CA LYS A 120 -12.22 -11.05 -8.76
C LYS A 120 -12.39 -12.36 -7.99
N GLU A 121 -12.73 -13.42 -8.70
CA GLU A 121 -13.01 -14.74 -8.08
C GLU A 121 -11.89 -15.22 -7.14
N ASN A 122 -10.62 -15.02 -7.52
CA ASN A 122 -9.47 -15.58 -6.79
C ASN A 122 -8.52 -14.52 -6.22
N ILE A 123 -8.76 -13.25 -6.47
CA ILE A 123 -7.87 -12.17 -6.00
C ILE A 123 -8.60 -10.84 -5.94
N LYS A 124 -8.29 -10.05 -4.93
CA LYS A 124 -8.68 -8.63 -4.83
C LYS A 124 -7.48 -7.74 -5.13
N LEU A 125 -7.71 -6.65 -5.84
CA LEU A 125 -6.67 -5.70 -6.24
C LEU A 125 -6.99 -4.32 -5.68
N LEU A 126 -6.03 -3.71 -4.98
CA LEU A 126 -6.16 -2.39 -4.38
C LEU A 126 -5.01 -1.47 -4.79
N ASN A 127 -5.34 -0.28 -5.27
CA ASN A 127 -4.43 0.85 -5.33
C ASN A 127 -5.02 1.98 -4.47
N PRO A 128 -4.31 2.47 -3.44
CA PRO A 128 -4.82 3.53 -2.57
C PRO A 128 -4.89 4.90 -3.24
N GLY A 129 -4.34 5.06 -4.45
CA GLY A 129 -4.10 6.35 -5.08
C GLY A 129 -2.78 6.96 -4.61
N SER A 130 -2.60 8.25 -4.80
CA SER A 130 -1.43 9.01 -4.30
C SER A 130 -1.82 9.81 -3.08
N ILE A 131 -1.11 9.62 -1.96
CA ILE A 131 -1.26 10.44 -0.77
C ILE A 131 -0.64 11.84 -0.97
N GLY A 132 0.27 11.96 -1.96
CA GLY A 132 0.88 13.23 -2.32
C GLY A 132 -0.12 14.23 -2.90
N TYR A 133 0.21 15.52 -2.71
CA TYR A 133 -0.57 16.63 -3.25
C TYR A 133 -0.58 16.62 -4.79
N PRO A 134 -1.68 16.96 -5.46
CA PRO A 134 -2.95 17.46 -4.94
C PRO A 134 -4.01 16.37 -4.68
N LYS A 135 -3.69 15.10 -4.84
CA LYS A 135 -4.67 14.02 -4.74
C LYS A 135 -5.10 13.74 -3.31
N ASN A 136 -4.14 13.60 -2.38
CA ASN A 136 -4.36 13.31 -0.97
C ASN A 136 -5.24 12.07 -0.74
N GLU A 137 -5.02 11.04 -1.55
CA GLU A 137 -5.79 9.79 -1.57
C GLU A 137 -5.08 8.71 -0.75
N TYR A 138 -5.85 7.89 -0.03
CA TYR A 138 -5.36 6.74 0.73
C TYR A 138 -6.46 5.69 0.85
N ALA A 139 -6.14 4.52 1.41
CA ALA A 139 -7.12 3.51 1.69
C ALA A 139 -7.00 3.01 3.14
N ILE A 140 -8.09 2.42 3.63
CA ILE A 140 -8.11 1.60 4.84
C ILE A 140 -8.52 0.19 4.43
N ILE A 141 -7.81 -0.81 4.95
CA ILE A 141 -8.23 -2.20 4.82
C ILE A 141 -8.48 -2.79 6.21
N ASP A 142 -9.55 -3.56 6.32
CA ASP A 142 -9.84 -4.37 7.50
C ASP A 142 -9.76 -5.86 7.13
N VAL A 143 -8.69 -6.50 7.59
CA VAL A 143 -8.40 -7.91 7.31
C VAL A 143 -8.95 -8.75 8.44
N ARG A 144 -9.84 -9.68 8.12
CA ARG A 144 -10.46 -10.66 9.03
C ARG A 144 -10.38 -12.06 8.41
N ASN A 145 -10.52 -13.10 9.20
CA ASN A 145 -10.49 -14.51 8.71
C ASN A 145 -11.51 -14.80 7.61
N ASP A 146 -12.61 -14.09 7.60
CA ASP A 146 -13.74 -14.28 6.66
C ASP A 146 -13.68 -13.33 5.45
N GLY A 147 -12.71 -12.42 5.39
CA GLY A 147 -12.54 -11.52 4.25
C GLY A 147 -11.75 -10.25 4.55
N ILE A 148 -11.60 -9.46 3.50
CA ILE A 148 -10.92 -8.15 3.54
C ILE A 148 -11.90 -7.11 3.03
N ASP A 149 -12.21 -6.12 3.89
CA ASP A 149 -12.95 -4.92 3.49
C ASP A 149 -11.98 -3.81 3.11
N VAL A 150 -12.40 -3.00 2.14
CA VAL A 150 -11.60 -1.90 1.60
C VAL A 150 -12.43 -0.62 1.61
N GLU A 151 -11.84 0.44 2.15
CA GLU A 151 -12.40 1.79 2.11
C GLU A 151 -11.41 2.72 1.42
N LEU A 152 -11.85 3.41 0.36
CA LEU A 152 -11.09 4.43 -0.33
C LEU A 152 -11.39 5.80 0.26
N HIS A 153 -10.35 6.53 0.62
CA HIS A 153 -10.43 7.82 1.31
C HIS A 153 -9.71 8.93 0.56
N LYS A 154 -10.11 10.15 0.91
CA LYS A 154 -9.43 11.38 0.51
C LYS A 154 -9.46 12.37 1.70
N LEU A 155 -8.36 13.13 1.87
CA LEU A 155 -8.28 14.17 2.93
C LEU A 155 -9.15 15.37 2.65
#